data_40207e65bd5168ee6327edff24c38938
#
_entry.id   40207e65bd5168ee6327edff24c38938
#
_cell.length_a   1.000
_cell.length_b   1.000
_cell.length_c   1.000
_cell.angle_alpha   90.00
_cell.angle_beta   90.00
_cell.angle_gamma   90.00
#
_symmetry.space_group_name_H-M   'P 1'
#
loop_
_entity.id
_entity.type
_entity.pdbx_description
1 polymer ?
#
loop_
_entity_poly.entity_id
_entity_poly.type
_entity_poly.pdbx_seq_one_letter_code
_entity_poly.pdbx_strand_id
1 'polypeptide(L)'
;MMTRVLALMVAVTTATGVPAVAAQAVAQEAPTRRPDVIYVPTPEEVVEAMLQVANVTKNDIVYDLGSGDGRIPVMAAKKFGARGVGIDIDPQRIKEANENVARNGVGDRVKILNQDLFTTDISEATVVTLYLLPSLNLKLIPKFQKELKPGTRIVSHSFDMGDWVPEQTIDVDGRRVYFWTWPKK
;
A
#
# COMPACT_ATOMS: atom_id res chain seq x y z
N MET A 1 32.15 -81.06 -0.71
CA MET A 1 32.13 -79.97 0.29
C MET A 1 32.24 -78.65 -0.45
N MET A 2 31.08 -77.97 -0.68
CA MET A 2 31.04 -76.66 -1.41
C MET A 2 30.63 -75.57 -0.43
N THR A 3 31.57 -74.69 -0.09
CA THR A 3 31.36 -73.56 0.81
C THR A 3 30.81 -72.39 0.00
N ARG A 4 29.58 -71.98 0.29
CA ARG A 4 28.94 -70.79 -0.30
C ARG A 4 29.37 -69.54 0.48
N VAL A 5 30.02 -68.61 -0.18
CA VAL A 5 30.32 -67.28 0.36
C VAL A 5 29.14 -66.36 0.05
N LEU A 6 28.50 -65.84 1.11
CA LEU A 6 27.40 -64.89 1.03
C LEU A 6 27.97 -63.45 1.00
N ALA A 7 27.85 -62.74 -0.12
CA ALA A 7 28.24 -61.37 -0.22
C ALA A 7 27.11 -60.44 0.29
N LEU A 8 27.43 -59.69 1.33
CA LEU A 8 26.54 -58.68 1.91
C LEU A 8 26.71 -57.33 1.16
N MET A 9 25.75 -56.95 0.38
CA MET A 9 25.72 -55.59 -0.22
C MET A 9 25.16 -54.59 0.81
N VAL A 10 26.00 -53.63 1.22
CA VAL A 10 25.57 -52.48 2.02
C VAL A 10 25.18 -51.37 1.07
N ALA A 11 23.89 -51.01 1.00
CA ALA A 11 23.39 -49.87 0.27
C ALA A 11 23.58 -48.61 1.11
N VAL A 12 24.51 -47.71 0.66
CA VAL A 12 24.67 -46.37 1.25
C VAL A 12 23.69 -45.43 0.58
N THR A 13 22.62 -45.07 1.27
CA THR A 13 21.70 -44.00 0.85
C THR A 13 22.27 -42.65 1.28
N THR A 14 22.81 -41.88 0.35
CA THR A 14 23.19 -40.48 0.58
C THR A 14 21.95 -39.59 0.51
N ALA A 15 21.47 -39.15 1.67
CA ALA A 15 20.43 -38.12 1.75
C ALA A 15 21.03 -36.75 1.43
N THR A 16 20.78 -36.23 0.23
CA THR A 16 21.11 -34.83 -0.13
C THR A 16 20.08 -33.89 0.51
N GLY A 17 20.40 -33.41 1.72
CA GLY A 17 19.63 -32.35 2.37
C GLY A 17 19.85 -31.03 1.64
N VAL A 18 18.81 -30.53 0.95
CA VAL A 18 18.77 -29.15 0.43
C VAL A 18 18.55 -28.23 1.62
N PRO A 19 19.47 -27.26 1.91
CA PRO A 19 19.22 -26.31 2.98
C PRO A 19 18.04 -25.42 2.58
N ALA A 20 16.96 -25.48 3.36
CA ALA A 20 15.87 -24.51 3.27
C ALA A 20 16.42 -23.15 3.71
N VAL A 21 16.62 -22.25 2.77
CA VAL A 21 16.91 -20.84 3.06
C VAL A 21 15.62 -20.26 3.63
N ALA A 22 15.55 -20.18 4.95
CA ALA A 22 14.50 -19.45 5.65
C ALA A 22 14.66 -17.97 5.27
N ALA A 23 13.74 -17.45 4.47
CA ALA A 23 13.62 -16.02 4.23
C ALA A 23 13.30 -15.37 5.59
N GLN A 24 14.29 -14.75 6.22
CA GLN A 24 14.08 -13.92 7.40
C GLN A 24 13.28 -12.70 6.94
N ALA A 25 11.99 -12.68 7.31
CA ALA A 25 11.20 -11.46 7.24
C ALA A 25 11.89 -10.43 8.16
N VAL A 26 12.48 -9.39 7.55
CA VAL A 26 13.02 -8.26 8.30
C VAL A 26 11.82 -7.64 9.01
N ALA A 27 11.75 -7.82 10.32
CA ALA A 27 10.75 -7.16 11.16
C ALA A 27 11.02 -5.65 11.03
N GLN A 28 10.13 -4.94 10.36
CA GLN A 28 10.23 -3.51 10.18
C GLN A 28 9.85 -2.86 11.51
N GLU A 29 10.79 -2.16 12.14
CA GLU A 29 10.54 -1.45 13.39
C GLU A 29 9.40 -0.45 13.20
N ALA A 30 8.43 -0.45 14.14
CA ALA A 30 7.34 0.49 14.13
C ALA A 30 7.88 1.93 14.33
N PRO A 31 7.29 2.94 13.66
CA PRO A 31 7.71 4.32 13.82
C PRO A 31 7.58 4.78 15.27
N THR A 32 8.55 5.55 15.72
CA THR A 32 8.64 6.03 17.12
C THR A 32 7.97 7.38 17.36
N ARG A 33 7.49 8.05 16.31
CA ARG A 33 6.83 9.37 16.41
C ARG A 33 5.31 9.27 16.41
N ARG A 34 4.65 10.28 16.98
CA ARG A 34 3.17 10.38 16.96
C ARG A 34 2.64 10.77 15.57
N PRO A 35 1.36 10.43 15.26
CA PRO A 35 0.68 10.95 14.08
C PRO A 35 0.70 12.48 14.00
N ASP A 36 0.84 13.03 12.79
CA ASP A 36 0.82 14.48 12.54
C ASP A 36 -0.59 15.06 12.61
N VAL A 37 -1.61 14.22 12.42
CA VAL A 37 -3.02 14.60 12.36
C VAL A 37 -3.89 13.59 13.09
N ILE A 38 -5.08 14.04 13.53
CA ILE A 38 -6.11 13.14 14.07
C ILE A 38 -6.69 12.30 12.93
N TYR A 39 -7.07 11.07 13.24
CA TYR A 39 -7.76 10.20 12.28
C TYR A 39 -9.20 10.67 12.05
N VAL A 40 -9.54 10.96 10.80
CA VAL A 40 -10.90 11.23 10.32
C VAL A 40 -11.13 10.35 9.09
N PRO A 41 -12.10 9.44 9.11
CA PRO A 41 -12.32 8.54 7.99
C PRO A 41 -12.95 9.24 6.79
N THR A 42 -12.46 9.00 5.57
CA THR A 42 -13.11 9.40 4.32
C THR A 42 -14.40 8.61 4.14
N PRO A 43 -15.57 9.23 3.88
CA PRO A 43 -16.81 8.51 3.58
C PRO A 43 -16.67 7.58 2.36
N GLU A 44 -17.40 6.46 2.33
CA GLU A 44 -17.24 5.43 1.30
C GLU A 44 -17.56 5.96 -0.11
N GLU A 45 -18.57 6.80 -0.26
CA GLU A 45 -18.94 7.45 -1.52
C GLU A 45 -17.83 8.36 -2.04
N VAL A 46 -17.09 9.03 -1.16
CA VAL A 46 -15.92 9.85 -1.52
C VAL A 46 -14.74 8.96 -1.93
N VAL A 47 -14.51 7.88 -1.20
CA VAL A 47 -13.47 6.89 -1.57
C VAL A 47 -13.73 6.34 -2.97
N GLU A 48 -14.96 5.96 -3.24
CA GLU A 48 -15.33 5.45 -4.56
C GLU A 48 -15.10 6.48 -5.67
N ALA A 49 -15.52 7.73 -5.44
CA ALA A 49 -15.29 8.84 -6.37
C ALA A 49 -13.81 9.15 -6.60
N MET A 50 -12.97 9.09 -5.54
CA MET A 50 -11.51 9.22 -5.65
C MET A 50 -10.91 8.16 -6.57
N LEU A 51 -11.32 6.91 -6.41
CA LEU A 51 -10.81 5.79 -7.23
C LEU A 51 -11.35 5.86 -8.67
N GLN A 52 -12.57 6.33 -8.86
CA GLN A 52 -13.18 6.53 -10.18
C GLN A 52 -12.52 7.66 -10.96
N VAL A 53 -12.32 8.85 -10.36
CA VAL A 53 -11.68 9.98 -11.05
C VAL A 53 -10.22 9.67 -11.41
N ALA A 54 -9.56 8.82 -10.61
CA ALA A 54 -8.24 8.29 -10.91
C ALA A 54 -8.27 7.18 -11.98
N ASN A 55 -9.41 6.78 -12.51
CA ASN A 55 -9.56 5.65 -13.44
C ASN A 55 -8.81 4.40 -12.97
N VAL A 56 -8.97 4.04 -11.68
CA VAL A 56 -8.32 2.87 -11.10
C VAL A 56 -8.78 1.59 -11.79
N THR A 57 -7.85 0.71 -12.10
CA THR A 57 -8.07 -0.58 -12.76
C THR A 57 -7.32 -1.70 -12.03
N LYS A 58 -7.54 -2.94 -12.43
CA LYS A 58 -6.83 -4.12 -11.91
C LYS A 58 -5.29 -4.10 -12.10
N ASN A 59 -4.80 -3.24 -12.98
CA ASN A 59 -3.37 -3.11 -13.26
C ASN A 59 -2.68 -2.09 -12.35
N ASP A 60 -3.44 -1.39 -11.51
CA ASP A 60 -2.93 -0.33 -10.66
C ASP A 60 -2.41 -0.83 -9.31
N ILE A 61 -1.50 -0.02 -8.75
CA ILE A 61 -1.05 -0.11 -7.37
C ILE A 61 -1.40 1.23 -6.70
N VAL A 62 -2.42 1.18 -5.85
CA VAL A 62 -2.91 2.33 -5.10
C VAL A 62 -2.17 2.43 -3.78
N TYR A 63 -1.41 3.51 -3.59
CA TYR A 63 -0.77 3.85 -2.33
C TYR A 63 -1.59 4.89 -1.58
N ASP A 64 -2.04 4.56 -0.38
CA ASP A 64 -2.83 5.45 0.49
C ASP A 64 -1.93 5.95 1.63
N LEU A 65 -1.61 7.23 1.61
CA LEU A 65 -0.68 7.85 2.55
C LEU A 65 -1.43 8.45 3.73
N GLY A 66 -1.32 7.82 4.89
CA GLY A 66 -2.15 8.07 6.05
C GLY A 66 -3.45 7.25 5.97
N SER A 67 -3.29 5.93 5.80
CA SER A 67 -4.41 5.07 5.37
C SER A 67 -5.47 4.81 6.45
N GLY A 68 -5.21 5.20 7.70
CA GLY A 68 -6.17 4.97 8.77
C GLY A 68 -6.58 3.50 8.87
N ASP A 69 -7.88 3.24 8.78
CA ASP A 69 -8.47 1.89 8.82
C ASP A 69 -8.35 1.09 7.51
N GLY A 70 -7.59 1.60 6.54
CA GLY A 70 -7.32 0.90 5.29
C GLY A 70 -8.49 0.82 4.30
N ARG A 71 -9.55 1.64 4.47
CA ARG A 71 -10.75 1.59 3.61
C ARG A 71 -10.47 1.86 2.14
N ILE A 72 -9.56 2.77 1.82
CA ILE A 72 -9.21 3.11 0.43
C ILE A 72 -8.51 1.95 -0.27
N PRO A 73 -7.39 1.39 0.23
CA PRO A 73 -6.75 0.25 -0.40
C PRO A 73 -7.64 -1.00 -0.44
N VAL A 74 -8.50 -1.22 0.58
CA VAL A 74 -9.48 -2.31 0.58
C VAL A 74 -10.51 -2.12 -0.53
N MET A 75 -11.07 -0.91 -0.70
CA MET A 75 -12.03 -0.64 -1.77
C MET A 75 -11.38 -0.75 -3.15
N ALA A 76 -10.14 -0.26 -3.33
CA ALA A 76 -9.38 -0.40 -4.57
C ALA A 76 -9.24 -1.87 -4.98
N ALA A 77 -8.92 -2.75 -4.04
CA ALA A 77 -8.82 -4.18 -4.30
C ALA A 77 -10.17 -4.82 -4.58
N LYS A 78 -11.19 -4.53 -3.75
CA LYS A 78 -12.49 -5.20 -3.80
C LYS A 78 -13.32 -4.81 -5.01
N LYS A 79 -13.41 -3.50 -5.33
CA LYS A 79 -14.26 -2.98 -6.41
C LYS A 79 -13.52 -2.88 -7.75
N PHE A 80 -12.24 -2.57 -7.75
CA PHE A 80 -11.48 -2.28 -8.97
C PHE A 80 -10.46 -3.38 -9.32
N GLY A 81 -10.27 -4.36 -8.42
CA GLY A 81 -9.30 -5.44 -8.63
C GLY A 81 -7.84 -5.00 -8.54
N ALA A 82 -7.56 -3.76 -8.12
CA ALA A 82 -6.23 -3.20 -7.98
C ALA A 82 -5.44 -3.84 -6.83
N ARG A 83 -4.13 -3.62 -6.79
CA ARG A 83 -3.32 -3.81 -5.57
C ARG A 83 -3.43 -2.56 -4.71
N GLY A 84 -3.46 -2.71 -3.39
CA GLY A 84 -3.50 -1.61 -2.45
C GLY A 84 -2.35 -1.67 -1.44
N VAL A 85 -1.77 -0.53 -1.13
CA VAL A 85 -0.77 -0.37 -0.06
C VAL A 85 -1.23 0.77 0.83
N GLY A 86 -1.59 0.44 2.08
CA GLY A 86 -1.91 1.44 3.09
C GLY A 86 -0.70 1.69 3.98
N ILE A 87 -0.36 2.96 4.20
CA ILE A 87 0.74 3.39 5.07
C ILE A 87 0.17 4.25 6.18
N ASP A 88 0.37 3.84 7.42
CA ASP A 88 0.03 4.64 8.59
C ASP A 88 1.07 4.49 9.69
N ILE A 89 1.21 5.55 10.50
CA ILE A 89 2.17 5.58 11.60
C ILE A 89 1.55 5.10 12.91
N ASP A 90 0.21 5.13 13.02
CA ASP A 90 -0.52 4.79 14.23
C ASP A 90 -0.76 3.27 14.31
N PRO A 91 -0.17 2.56 15.30
CA PRO A 91 -0.37 1.12 15.47
C PRO A 91 -1.84 0.70 15.65
N GLN A 92 -2.69 1.58 16.22
CA GLN A 92 -4.11 1.33 16.37
C GLN A 92 -4.80 1.29 15.00
N ARG A 93 -4.47 2.25 14.10
CA ARG A 93 -4.99 2.28 12.74
C ARG A 93 -4.52 1.07 11.93
N ILE A 94 -3.25 0.69 12.09
CA ILE A 94 -2.69 -0.51 11.46
C ILE A 94 -3.45 -1.78 11.85
N LYS A 95 -3.79 -1.93 13.13
CA LYS A 95 -4.59 -3.06 13.61
C LYS A 95 -5.96 -3.07 12.93
N GLU A 96 -6.67 -1.96 12.94
CA GLU A 96 -8.00 -1.83 12.32
C GLU A 96 -7.95 -2.07 10.81
N ALA A 97 -6.93 -1.56 10.13
CA ALA A 97 -6.73 -1.79 8.70
C ALA A 97 -6.51 -3.27 8.37
N ASN A 98 -5.69 -3.99 9.14
CA ASN A 98 -5.48 -5.42 8.95
C ASN A 98 -6.75 -6.23 9.21
N GLU A 99 -7.54 -5.88 10.22
CA GLU A 99 -8.85 -6.48 10.48
C GLU A 99 -9.83 -6.22 9.30
N ASN A 100 -9.78 -5.01 8.72
CA ASN A 100 -10.59 -4.64 7.56
C ASN A 100 -10.19 -5.45 6.31
N VAL A 101 -8.89 -5.59 6.05
CA VAL A 101 -8.34 -6.43 4.96
C VAL A 101 -8.81 -7.88 5.11
N ALA A 102 -8.69 -8.46 6.31
CA ALA A 102 -9.11 -9.83 6.60
C ALA A 102 -10.62 -10.02 6.41
N ARG A 103 -11.43 -9.10 6.97
CA ARG A 103 -12.89 -9.15 6.87
C ARG A 103 -13.41 -9.07 5.43
N ASN A 104 -12.69 -8.36 4.56
CA ASN A 104 -13.04 -8.23 3.13
C ASN A 104 -12.40 -9.28 2.24
N GLY A 105 -11.55 -10.18 2.76
CA GLY A 105 -10.92 -11.26 2.00
C GLY A 105 -9.98 -10.79 0.89
N VAL A 106 -9.29 -9.63 1.08
CA VAL A 106 -8.41 -9.02 0.07
C VAL A 106 -6.93 -9.06 0.45
N GLY A 107 -6.54 -9.94 1.39
CA GLY A 107 -5.17 -10.03 1.88
C GLY A 107 -4.12 -10.46 0.84
N ASP A 108 -4.55 -11.03 -0.28
CA ASP A 108 -3.71 -11.33 -1.44
C ASP A 108 -3.33 -10.10 -2.28
N ARG A 109 -4.04 -8.98 -2.12
CA ARG A 109 -3.90 -7.75 -2.91
C ARG A 109 -3.61 -6.51 -2.09
N VAL A 110 -3.88 -6.53 -0.79
CA VAL A 110 -3.71 -5.36 0.09
C VAL A 110 -2.63 -5.62 1.11
N LYS A 111 -1.69 -4.68 1.21
CA LYS A 111 -0.63 -4.65 2.21
C LYS A 111 -0.78 -3.41 3.09
N ILE A 112 -0.69 -3.58 4.40
CA ILE A 112 -0.72 -2.49 5.38
C ILE A 112 0.65 -2.37 6.04
N LEU A 113 1.21 -1.15 6.06
CA LEU A 113 2.56 -0.86 6.55
C LEU A 113 2.48 0.09 7.74
N ASN A 114 3.02 -0.32 8.89
CA ASN A 114 3.22 0.60 10.02
C ASN A 114 4.52 1.39 9.81
N GLN A 115 4.44 2.48 9.06
CA GLN A 115 5.59 3.27 8.62
C GLN A 115 5.27 4.75 8.54
N ASP A 116 6.33 5.57 8.49
CA ASP A 116 6.22 7.00 8.20
C ASP A 116 6.07 7.20 6.68
N LEU A 117 4.95 7.78 6.27
CA LEU A 117 4.63 8.07 4.86
C LEU A 117 5.67 8.98 4.18
N PHE A 118 6.43 9.76 4.94
CA PHE A 118 7.48 10.61 4.38
C PHE A 118 8.77 9.86 4.03
N THR A 119 9.00 8.69 4.62
CA THR A 119 10.23 7.90 4.43
C THR A 119 10.00 6.57 3.72
N THR A 120 8.78 6.06 3.71
CA THR A 120 8.43 4.81 3.01
C THR A 120 8.56 4.98 1.50
N ASP A 121 9.19 4.05 0.81
CA ASP A 121 9.30 4.04 -0.66
C ASP A 121 7.91 3.86 -1.31
N ILE A 122 7.57 4.77 -2.23
CA ILE A 122 6.32 4.75 -3.01
C ILE A 122 6.56 4.68 -4.52
N SER A 123 7.75 4.30 -4.95
CA SER A 123 8.17 4.29 -6.36
C SER A 123 7.38 3.31 -7.25
N GLU A 124 6.69 2.33 -6.65
CA GLU A 124 5.79 1.42 -7.37
C GLU A 124 4.37 1.98 -7.57
N ALA A 125 4.03 3.11 -6.91
CA ALA A 125 2.68 3.66 -7.00
C ALA A 125 2.31 4.06 -8.43
N THR A 126 1.13 3.64 -8.88
CA THR A 126 0.48 4.16 -10.09
C THR A 126 -0.63 5.16 -9.75
N VAL A 127 -1.14 5.06 -8.52
CA VAL A 127 -2.10 5.99 -7.93
C VAL A 127 -1.68 6.26 -6.49
N VAL A 128 -1.71 7.53 -6.09
CA VAL A 128 -1.53 7.98 -4.70
C VAL A 128 -2.81 8.63 -4.22
N THR A 129 -3.31 8.20 -3.06
CA THR A 129 -4.49 8.80 -2.40
C THR A 129 -4.08 9.50 -1.12
N LEU A 130 -4.74 10.64 -0.84
CA LEU A 130 -4.45 11.52 0.27
C LEU A 130 -5.72 12.01 0.95
N TYR A 131 -5.70 12.04 2.27
CA TYR A 131 -6.61 12.86 3.09
C TYR A 131 -5.82 13.46 4.24
N LEU A 132 -4.93 14.39 3.90
CA LEU A 132 -3.98 15.01 4.80
C LEU A 132 -4.15 16.53 4.75
N LEU A 133 -3.72 17.22 5.84
CA LEU A 133 -3.72 18.68 5.85
C LEU A 133 -2.87 19.28 4.71
N PRO A 134 -3.19 20.50 4.23
CA PRO A 134 -2.46 21.13 3.11
C PRO A 134 -0.94 21.19 3.33
N SER A 135 -0.51 21.47 4.55
CA SER A 135 0.93 21.51 4.89
C SER A 135 1.64 20.18 4.70
N LEU A 136 0.95 19.06 4.94
CA LEU A 136 1.51 17.72 4.74
C LEU A 136 1.52 17.35 3.25
N ASN A 137 0.46 17.71 2.51
CA ASN A 137 0.43 17.54 1.07
C ASN A 137 1.60 18.27 0.39
N LEU A 138 1.85 19.53 0.76
CA LEU A 138 2.99 20.30 0.24
C LEU A 138 4.34 19.67 0.62
N LYS A 139 4.47 19.14 1.83
CA LYS A 139 5.68 18.45 2.30
C LYS A 139 5.98 17.17 1.52
N LEU A 140 4.97 16.55 0.89
CA LEU A 140 5.15 15.36 0.06
C LEU A 140 5.68 15.66 -1.36
N ILE A 141 5.59 16.90 -1.86
CA ILE A 141 6.00 17.26 -3.22
C ILE A 141 7.45 16.85 -3.53
N PRO A 142 8.46 17.11 -2.67
CA PRO A 142 9.83 16.66 -2.95
C PRO A 142 9.97 15.12 -3.02
N LYS A 143 9.18 14.40 -2.23
CA LYS A 143 9.12 12.93 -2.29
C LYS A 143 8.53 12.45 -3.61
N PHE A 144 7.46 13.07 -4.08
CA PHE A 144 6.87 12.76 -5.38
C PHE A 144 7.86 13.01 -6.52
N GLN A 145 8.64 14.11 -6.46
CA GLN A 145 9.69 14.40 -7.42
C GLN A 145 10.77 13.32 -7.51
N LYS A 146 11.11 12.73 -6.37
CA LYS A 146 12.15 11.71 -6.26
C LYS A 146 11.67 10.32 -6.68
N GLU A 147 10.42 9.96 -6.37
CA GLU A 147 10.00 8.56 -6.36
C GLU A 147 8.91 8.25 -7.40
N LEU A 148 8.01 9.19 -7.73
CA LEU A 148 6.90 8.89 -8.62
C LEU A 148 7.33 8.88 -10.09
N LYS A 149 6.80 7.93 -10.83
CA LYS A 149 6.97 7.85 -12.29
C LYS A 149 6.03 8.83 -13.02
N PRO A 150 6.43 9.36 -14.17
CA PRO A 150 5.52 10.13 -15.02
C PRO A 150 4.24 9.33 -15.33
N GLY A 151 3.09 9.99 -15.22
CA GLY A 151 1.77 9.37 -15.38
C GLY A 151 1.16 8.82 -14.09
N THR A 152 1.86 8.85 -12.96
CA THR A 152 1.26 8.53 -11.66
C THR A 152 0.14 9.53 -11.35
N ARG A 153 -1.02 9.02 -10.98
CA ARG A 153 -2.21 9.80 -10.64
C ARG A 153 -2.26 10.07 -9.15
N ILE A 154 -2.58 11.31 -8.78
CA ILE A 154 -2.68 11.73 -7.37
C ILE A 154 -4.09 12.23 -7.14
N VAL A 155 -4.72 11.76 -6.08
CA VAL A 155 -6.08 12.16 -5.69
C VAL A 155 -6.09 12.56 -4.23
N SER A 156 -6.67 13.73 -3.93
CA SER A 156 -6.78 14.22 -2.56
C SER A 156 -8.24 14.55 -2.18
N HIS A 157 -8.65 14.07 -1.03
CA HIS A 157 -9.91 14.43 -0.40
C HIS A 157 -9.75 15.76 0.34
N SER A 158 -10.64 16.71 0.10
CA SER A 158 -10.79 18.01 0.75
C SER A 158 -9.64 19.01 0.62
N PHE A 159 -8.40 18.57 0.52
CA PHE A 159 -7.22 19.43 0.58
C PHE A 159 -6.40 19.38 -0.71
N ASP A 160 -6.01 20.55 -1.19
CA ASP A 160 -5.24 20.72 -2.42
C ASP A 160 -3.71 20.59 -2.21
N MET A 161 -2.96 20.91 -3.27
CA MET A 161 -1.50 20.94 -3.34
C MET A 161 -0.97 22.38 -3.48
N GLY A 162 -1.63 23.37 -2.87
CA GLY A 162 -1.27 24.78 -2.98
C GLY A 162 -1.32 25.29 -4.41
N ASP A 163 -0.21 25.82 -4.94
CA ASP A 163 -0.15 26.38 -6.29
C ASP A 163 -0.20 25.35 -7.42
N TRP A 164 -0.23 24.05 -7.11
CA TRP A 164 -0.40 23.04 -8.13
C TRP A 164 -1.89 22.86 -8.45
N VAL A 165 -2.32 23.54 -9.51
CA VAL A 165 -3.72 23.52 -9.95
C VAL A 165 -4.14 22.10 -10.32
N PRO A 166 -5.26 21.58 -9.77
CA PRO A 166 -5.78 20.26 -10.12
C PRO A 166 -6.28 20.22 -11.58
N GLU A 167 -6.10 19.09 -12.24
CA GLU A 167 -6.65 18.83 -13.57
C GLU A 167 -8.18 18.67 -13.52
N GLN A 168 -8.66 18.11 -12.39
CA GLN A 168 -10.10 17.97 -12.12
C GLN A 168 -10.38 18.24 -10.64
N THR A 169 -11.54 18.84 -10.41
CA THR A 169 -12.13 18.97 -9.08
C THR A 169 -13.58 18.51 -9.18
N ILE A 170 -13.97 17.56 -8.35
CA ILE A 170 -15.35 17.09 -8.27
C ILE A 170 -15.88 17.31 -6.86
N ASP A 171 -17.20 17.52 -6.74
CA ASP A 171 -17.90 17.62 -5.47
C ASP A 171 -18.70 16.33 -5.23
N VAL A 172 -18.57 15.77 -4.03
CA VAL A 172 -19.27 14.57 -3.59
C VAL A 172 -19.93 14.92 -2.26
N ASP A 173 -21.22 15.24 -2.28
CA ASP A 173 -22.00 15.63 -1.11
C ASP A 173 -21.35 16.75 -0.27
N GLY A 174 -20.88 17.81 -0.95
CA GLY A 174 -20.19 18.95 -0.35
C GLY A 174 -18.73 18.72 0.03
N ARG A 175 -18.16 17.58 -0.36
CA ARG A 175 -16.75 17.24 -0.16
C ARG A 175 -16.01 17.29 -1.47
N ARG A 176 -14.92 18.06 -1.52
CA ARG A 176 -14.11 18.19 -2.74
C ARG A 176 -13.16 17.03 -2.88
N VAL A 177 -13.01 16.54 -4.10
CA VAL A 177 -11.97 15.61 -4.50
C VAL A 177 -11.17 16.27 -5.62
N TYR A 178 -9.87 16.34 -5.44
CA TYR A 178 -8.92 16.93 -6.37
C TYR A 178 -8.09 15.84 -7.05
N PHE A 179 -7.80 16.03 -8.33
CA PHE A 179 -7.06 15.09 -9.15
C PHE A 179 -5.93 15.77 -9.90
N TRP A 180 -4.77 15.11 -9.93
CA TRP A 180 -3.59 15.52 -10.69
C TRP A 180 -2.91 14.33 -11.34
N THR A 181 -2.16 14.58 -12.41
CA THR A 181 -1.22 13.62 -13.00
C THR A 181 0.21 14.11 -12.76
N TRP A 182 1.07 13.23 -12.27
CA TRP A 182 2.49 13.54 -12.07
C TRP A 182 3.26 13.42 -13.39
N PRO A 183 4.26 14.27 -13.72
CA PRO A 183 4.71 15.46 -12.98
C PRO A 183 3.75 16.64 -13.10
N LYS A 184 3.92 17.62 -12.18
CA LYS A 184 3.23 18.92 -12.23
C LYS A 184 3.47 19.57 -13.60
N LYS A 185 2.39 19.93 -14.29
CA LYS A 185 2.40 20.72 -15.55
C LYS A 185 2.43 22.19 -15.26
#